data_5a34d1c3a39090d525eda3e7a04f5bdb
#
_entry.id   5a34d1c3a39090d525eda3e7a04f5bdb
#
_cell.length_a   1.000
_cell.length_b   1.000
_cell.length_c   1.000
_cell.angle_alpha   90.00
_cell.angle_beta   90.00
_cell.angle_gamma   90.00
#
_symmetry.space_group_name_H-M   'P 1'
#
loop_
_entity.id
_entity.type
_entity.pdbx_description
1 polymer ?
#
loop_
_entity_poly.entity_id
_entity_poly.type
_entity_poly.pdbx_seq_one_letter_code
_entity_poly.pdbx_strand_id
1 'polypeptide(L)'
;MRKSIFIVSILASFVLFFSCTADITLTEQKDGSVKVLFSGRAGDEFNKLINGNNEGSLIDVKQISYQLEKAGFYDVKVTNDGIKDVKISMLDKSKSSYIFTSGIVSSKMDLNINKENLRKFYDEADEQTRLILDLLIAPIFNGEEMSADEYVELLSSVYGSAVAEEVQKGFVNISLVNSSGKKSSVKIPVADLLCGNAEITF
;
A
#
# COMPACT_ATOMS: atom_id res chain seq x y z
N MET A 1 8.14 -15.72 -11.96
CA MET A 1 7.44 -15.64 -10.69
C MET A 1 7.92 -14.53 -9.72
N ARG A 2 9.11 -13.92 -9.87
CA ARG A 2 9.63 -12.92 -8.92
C ARG A 2 9.08 -11.48 -9.04
N LYS A 3 8.57 -11.06 -10.20
CA LYS A 3 8.20 -9.65 -10.45
C LYS A 3 6.78 -9.26 -10.02
N SER A 4 5.82 -10.17 -10.02
CA SER A 4 4.44 -9.89 -9.59
C SER A 4 4.34 -9.62 -8.09
N ILE A 5 5.13 -10.34 -7.29
CA ILE A 5 5.23 -10.16 -5.84
C ILE A 5 5.79 -8.76 -5.53
N PHE A 6 6.63 -8.22 -6.40
CA PHE A 6 7.34 -6.97 -6.19
C PHE A 6 6.43 -5.73 -6.31
N ILE A 7 5.50 -5.67 -7.29
CA ILE A 7 4.53 -4.58 -7.41
C ILE A 7 3.64 -4.55 -6.17
N VAL A 8 3.15 -5.71 -5.76
CA VAL A 8 2.29 -5.85 -4.58
C VAL A 8 3.02 -5.42 -3.31
N SER A 9 4.29 -5.79 -3.16
CA SER A 9 5.10 -5.40 -2.00
C SER A 9 5.34 -3.88 -1.95
N ILE A 10 5.63 -3.26 -3.10
CA ILE A 10 5.81 -1.81 -3.17
C ILE A 10 4.50 -1.08 -2.92
N LEU A 11 3.39 -1.54 -3.50
CA LEU A 11 2.08 -0.94 -3.25
C LEU A 11 1.64 -1.13 -1.79
N ALA A 12 1.89 -2.29 -1.20
CA ALA A 12 1.65 -2.53 0.22
C ALA A 12 2.49 -1.59 1.10
N SER A 13 3.75 -1.32 0.72
CA SER A 13 4.60 -0.35 1.41
C SER A 13 3.97 1.04 1.45
N PHE A 14 3.49 1.50 0.28
CA PHE A 14 2.85 2.81 0.22
C PHE A 14 1.55 2.87 1.01
N VAL A 15 0.79 1.77 1.06
CA VAL A 15 -0.43 1.69 1.87
C VAL A 15 -0.12 1.83 3.36
N LEU A 16 0.99 1.27 3.82
CA LEU A 16 1.41 1.36 5.23
C LEU A 16 1.82 2.78 5.65
N PHE A 17 2.29 3.60 4.71
CA PHE A 17 2.58 5.02 4.96
C PHE A 17 1.33 5.90 5.06
N PHE A 18 0.18 5.40 4.56
CA PHE A 18 -1.06 6.16 4.47
C PHE A 18 -2.15 5.48 5.30
N SER A 19 -2.12 5.72 6.61
CA SER A 19 -3.06 5.13 7.57
C SER A 19 -4.53 5.53 7.38
N CYS A 20 -4.86 6.37 6.40
CA CYS A 20 -6.24 6.82 6.21
C CYS A 20 -6.89 6.40 4.90
N THR A 21 -6.33 6.75 3.77
CA THR A 21 -6.94 6.39 2.47
C THR A 21 -5.88 6.24 1.38
N ALA A 22 -6.02 5.21 0.56
CA ALA A 22 -5.23 5.07 -0.64
C ALA A 22 -6.08 4.57 -1.80
N ASP A 23 -5.84 5.14 -2.99
CA ASP A 23 -6.42 4.69 -4.25
C ASP A 23 -5.31 4.17 -5.14
N ILE A 24 -5.46 2.94 -5.59
CA ILE A 24 -4.54 2.27 -6.52
C ILE A 24 -5.31 1.92 -7.77
N THR A 25 -4.84 2.36 -8.92
CA THR A 25 -5.42 1.98 -10.21
C THR A 25 -4.36 1.34 -11.08
N LEU A 26 -4.61 0.11 -11.50
CA LEU A 26 -3.81 -0.65 -12.44
C LEU A 26 -4.54 -0.68 -13.79
N THR A 27 -3.93 -0.12 -14.83
CA THR A 27 -4.54 -0.04 -16.16
C THR A 27 -3.68 -0.79 -17.17
N GLU A 28 -4.25 -1.84 -17.77
CA GLU A 28 -3.62 -2.56 -18.87
C GLU A 28 -3.54 -1.66 -20.11
N GLN A 29 -2.34 -1.52 -20.66
CA GLN A 29 -2.10 -0.79 -21.90
C GLN A 29 -2.18 -1.72 -23.11
N LYS A 30 -2.39 -1.16 -24.30
CA LYS A 30 -2.49 -1.94 -25.55
C LYS A 30 -1.22 -2.74 -25.90
N ASP A 31 -0.07 -2.29 -25.42
CA ASP A 31 1.22 -2.95 -25.60
C ASP A 31 1.51 -4.05 -24.55
N GLY A 32 0.55 -4.28 -23.65
CA GLY A 32 0.67 -5.26 -22.57
C GLY A 32 1.40 -4.72 -21.33
N SER A 33 1.84 -3.48 -21.32
CA SER A 33 2.35 -2.84 -20.11
C SER A 33 1.21 -2.47 -19.15
N VAL A 34 1.53 -2.19 -17.89
CA VAL A 34 0.56 -1.78 -16.87
C VAL A 34 0.91 -0.38 -16.38
N LYS A 35 0.00 0.56 -16.57
CA LYS A 35 0.09 1.86 -15.92
C LYS A 35 -0.44 1.75 -14.49
N VAL A 36 0.38 2.16 -13.55
CA VAL A 36 0.06 2.20 -12.12
C VAL A 36 -0.14 3.64 -11.70
N LEU A 37 -1.29 3.93 -11.12
CA LEU A 37 -1.57 5.19 -10.46
C LEU A 37 -1.83 4.91 -8.99
N PHE A 38 -1.14 5.63 -8.13
CA PHE A 38 -1.33 5.62 -6.69
C PHE A 38 -1.63 7.03 -6.22
N SER A 39 -2.60 7.17 -5.34
CA SER A 39 -2.89 8.40 -4.60
C SER A 39 -3.16 8.01 -3.15
N GLY A 40 -2.41 8.59 -2.23
CA GLY A 40 -2.57 8.29 -0.81
C GLY A 40 -2.55 9.56 0.03
N ARG A 41 -3.23 9.49 1.17
CA ARG A 41 -3.25 10.56 2.17
C ARG A 41 -2.96 9.96 3.54
N ALA A 42 -1.95 10.50 4.21
CA ALA A 42 -1.64 10.17 5.60
C ALA A 42 -2.64 10.83 6.56
N GLY A 43 -2.99 10.14 7.62
CA GLY A 43 -3.80 10.68 8.69
C GLY A 43 -3.11 11.80 9.47
N ASP A 44 -3.89 12.69 10.05
CA ASP A 44 -3.39 13.83 10.79
C ASP A 44 -2.69 13.39 12.08
N GLU A 45 -3.29 12.47 12.79
CA GLU A 45 -2.77 11.97 14.06
C GLU A 45 -1.60 11.02 13.83
N PHE A 46 -1.65 10.19 12.81
CA PHE A 46 -0.55 9.34 12.41
C PHE A 46 0.67 10.16 11.97
N ASN A 47 0.46 11.21 11.19
CA ASN A 47 1.53 12.13 10.79
C ASN A 47 2.18 12.83 12.01
N LYS A 48 1.38 13.24 13.01
CA LYS A 48 1.89 13.79 14.26
C LYS A 48 2.69 12.76 15.06
N LEU A 49 2.22 11.52 15.10
CA LEU A 49 2.90 10.43 15.80
C LEU A 49 4.31 10.20 15.28
N ILE A 50 4.47 10.19 13.95
CA ILE A 50 5.76 9.91 13.31
C ILE A 50 6.67 11.14 13.29
N ASN A 51 6.15 12.33 12.95
CA ASN A 51 6.93 13.56 12.84
C ASN A 51 7.10 14.31 14.16
N GLY A 52 6.34 13.93 15.19
CA GLY A 52 6.22 14.74 16.38
C GLY A 52 5.63 16.11 16.03
N ASN A 53 6.22 17.18 16.60
CA ASN A 53 5.81 18.56 16.31
C ASN A 53 6.59 19.18 15.13
N ASN A 54 7.33 18.37 14.37
CA ASN A 54 8.07 18.86 13.21
C ASN A 54 7.12 18.99 12.01
N GLU A 55 7.16 20.14 11.35
CA GLU A 55 6.39 20.40 10.11
C GLU A 55 7.01 19.74 8.86
N GLY A 56 7.89 18.78 9.04
CA GLY A 56 8.57 18.07 7.95
C GLY A 56 7.63 17.10 7.22
N SER A 57 7.80 16.98 5.91
CA SER A 57 7.15 15.91 5.14
C SER A 57 7.86 14.58 5.39
N LEU A 58 7.11 13.53 5.72
CA LEU A 58 7.58 12.14 5.73
C LEU A 58 7.96 11.63 4.34
N ILE A 59 7.56 12.36 3.31
CA ILE A 59 7.62 11.91 1.94
C ILE A 59 8.82 12.56 1.24
N ASP A 60 9.90 11.81 1.08
CA ASP A 60 10.99 12.19 0.19
C ASP A 60 10.66 11.73 -1.26
N VAL A 61 10.13 12.66 -2.02
CA VAL A 61 9.74 12.45 -3.44
C VAL A 61 10.92 11.92 -4.28
N LYS A 62 12.14 12.39 -4.02
CA LYS A 62 13.32 11.98 -4.79
C LYS A 62 13.73 10.55 -4.43
N GLN A 63 13.73 10.22 -3.16
CA GLN A 63 14.04 8.88 -2.68
C GLN A 63 13.01 7.86 -3.20
N ILE A 64 11.72 8.17 -3.12
CA ILE A 64 10.67 7.32 -3.65
C ILE A 64 10.84 7.10 -5.15
N SER A 65 11.05 8.16 -5.93
CA SER A 65 11.28 8.05 -7.38
C SER A 65 12.46 7.14 -7.69
N TYR A 66 13.58 7.35 -7.00
CA TYR A 66 14.79 6.54 -7.17
C TYR A 66 14.55 5.05 -6.86
N GLN A 67 13.87 4.75 -5.76
CA GLN A 67 13.57 3.37 -5.37
C GLN A 67 12.65 2.68 -6.39
N LEU A 68 11.65 3.37 -6.90
CA LEU A 68 10.75 2.83 -7.92
C LEU A 68 11.47 2.57 -9.25
N GLU A 69 12.32 3.50 -9.69
CA GLU A 69 13.14 3.32 -10.89
C GLU A 69 14.12 2.15 -10.74
N LYS A 70 14.78 2.05 -9.58
CA LYS A 70 15.68 0.93 -9.25
C LYS A 70 14.92 -0.41 -9.21
N ALA A 71 13.66 -0.39 -8.81
CA ALA A 71 12.77 -1.54 -8.84
C ALA A 71 12.35 -1.97 -10.26
N GLY A 72 12.66 -1.16 -11.28
CA GLY A 72 12.42 -1.46 -12.68
C GLY A 72 11.12 -0.89 -13.24
N PHE A 73 10.53 0.10 -12.55
CA PHE A 73 9.43 0.88 -13.11
C PHE A 73 9.96 1.98 -14.03
N TYR A 74 9.14 2.37 -15.00
CA TYR A 74 9.43 3.39 -15.99
C TYR A 74 8.47 4.56 -15.84
N ASP A 75 8.87 5.70 -16.38
CA ASP A 75 8.05 6.94 -16.40
C ASP A 75 7.53 7.30 -14.99
N VAL A 76 8.38 7.10 -13.99
CA VAL A 76 8.06 7.37 -12.59
C VAL A 76 7.89 8.86 -12.36
N LYS A 77 6.73 9.23 -11.87
CA LYS A 77 6.41 10.59 -11.43
C LYS A 77 5.83 10.54 -10.04
N VAL A 78 6.52 11.15 -9.10
CA VAL A 78 6.05 11.30 -7.72
C VAL A 78 5.80 12.77 -7.49
N THR A 79 4.62 13.09 -7.00
CA THR A 79 4.25 14.44 -6.60
C THR A 79 3.70 14.41 -5.19
N ASN A 80 4.04 15.43 -4.43
CA ASN A 80 3.53 15.65 -3.09
C ASN A 80 2.73 16.96 -3.12
N ASP A 81 1.47 16.89 -2.72
CA ASP A 81 0.59 18.04 -2.62
C ASP A 81 0.37 18.36 -1.13
N GLY A 82 1.35 19.07 -0.55
CA GLY A 82 1.42 19.33 0.87
C GLY A 82 2.20 18.27 1.66
N ILE A 83 1.95 18.18 2.97
CA ILE A 83 2.70 17.31 3.89
C ILE A 83 2.20 15.85 3.86
N LYS A 84 0.94 15.64 3.50
CA LYS A 84 0.19 14.39 3.71
C LYS A 84 -0.24 13.66 2.46
N ASP A 85 -0.31 14.36 1.32
CA ASP A 85 -0.81 13.80 0.07
C ASP A 85 0.34 13.42 -0.85
N VAL A 86 0.32 12.18 -1.36
CA VAL A 86 1.26 11.74 -2.39
C VAL A 86 0.51 11.15 -3.58
N LYS A 87 1.00 11.47 -4.77
CA LYS A 87 0.53 10.86 -6.01
C LYS A 87 1.72 10.28 -6.76
N ILE A 88 1.58 9.03 -7.20
CA ILE A 88 2.60 8.32 -7.96
C ILE A 88 1.97 7.83 -9.25
N SER A 89 2.67 8.08 -10.36
CA SER A 89 2.36 7.48 -11.65
C SER A 89 3.60 6.76 -12.14
N MET A 90 3.46 5.52 -12.58
CA MET A 90 4.55 4.73 -13.11
C MET A 90 4.06 3.72 -14.13
N LEU A 91 4.97 3.18 -14.93
CA LEU A 91 4.70 2.17 -15.95
C LEU A 91 5.50 0.91 -15.62
N ASP A 92 4.79 -0.22 -15.51
CA ASP A 92 5.41 -1.55 -15.50
C ASP A 92 5.37 -2.14 -16.92
N LYS A 93 6.53 -2.37 -17.50
CA LYS A 93 6.69 -3.00 -18.81
C LYS A 93 6.76 -4.52 -18.74
N SER A 94 6.70 -5.11 -17.55
CA SER A 94 6.48 -6.55 -17.43
C SER A 94 5.09 -6.89 -17.98
N LYS A 95 4.98 -8.06 -18.64
CA LYS A 95 3.72 -8.42 -19.32
C LYS A 95 2.56 -8.45 -18.35
N SER A 96 1.47 -7.80 -18.73
CA SER A 96 0.22 -7.68 -17.95
C SER A 96 -0.46 -9.01 -17.61
N SER A 97 -0.06 -10.10 -18.27
CA SER A 97 -0.66 -11.44 -18.13
C SER A 97 -0.65 -12.03 -16.72
N TYR A 98 0.08 -11.44 -15.79
CA TYR A 98 0.07 -11.85 -14.41
C TYR A 98 -1.00 -11.13 -13.56
N ILE A 99 -1.55 -10.00 -14.06
CA ILE A 99 -2.62 -9.22 -13.40
C ILE A 99 -3.93 -9.39 -14.16
N PHE A 100 -3.88 -9.36 -15.51
CA PHE A 100 -5.04 -9.42 -16.37
C PHE A 100 -5.05 -10.74 -17.13
N THR A 101 -6.00 -11.62 -16.83
CA THR A 101 -6.28 -12.80 -17.64
C THR A 101 -7.27 -12.45 -18.75
N SER A 102 -6.98 -12.92 -19.97
CA SER A 102 -7.65 -12.58 -21.24
C SER A 102 -9.16 -12.27 -21.13
N GLY A 103 -9.52 -11.02 -21.27
CA GLY A 103 -10.87 -10.55 -21.58
C GLY A 103 -11.89 -10.52 -20.44
N ILE A 104 -11.61 -11.12 -19.31
CA ILE A 104 -12.44 -11.09 -18.12
C ILE A 104 -11.64 -10.40 -17.01
N VAL A 105 -12.25 -9.38 -16.37
CA VAL A 105 -11.68 -8.79 -15.15
C VAL A 105 -11.99 -9.76 -13.99
N SER A 106 -11.51 -10.97 -14.11
CA SER A 106 -11.39 -11.92 -13.02
C SER A 106 -9.93 -12.31 -12.94
N SER A 107 -9.09 -11.36 -12.67
CA SER A 107 -7.76 -11.69 -12.20
C SER A 107 -7.93 -12.18 -10.77
N LYS A 108 -7.63 -13.43 -10.52
CA LYS A 108 -7.24 -13.86 -9.19
C LYS A 108 -5.90 -13.17 -8.89
N MET A 109 -5.97 -11.92 -8.57
CA MET A 109 -4.89 -11.23 -7.94
C MET A 109 -4.99 -11.62 -6.46
N ASP A 110 -4.44 -12.79 -6.12
CA ASP A 110 -4.22 -13.17 -4.74
C ASP A 110 -3.16 -12.20 -4.19
N LEU A 111 -3.58 -11.00 -3.83
CA LEU A 111 -2.83 -10.12 -2.94
C LEU A 111 -2.88 -10.74 -1.55
N ASN A 112 -2.18 -11.85 -1.40
CA ASN A 112 -2.04 -12.49 -0.12
C ASN A 112 -1.04 -11.66 0.71
N ILE A 113 -1.56 -10.64 1.40
CA ILE A 113 -0.82 -9.91 2.43
C ILE A 113 -0.90 -10.76 3.70
N ASN A 114 -0.24 -11.90 3.66
CA ASN A 114 -0.10 -12.72 4.85
C ASN A 114 1.13 -12.32 5.67
N LYS A 115 1.22 -12.82 6.90
CA LYS A 115 2.35 -12.57 7.83
C LYS A 115 3.72 -12.82 7.18
N GLU A 116 3.85 -13.82 6.31
CA GLU A 116 5.11 -14.15 5.63
C GLU A 116 5.50 -13.07 4.62
N ASN A 117 4.55 -12.53 3.87
CA ASN A 117 4.80 -11.47 2.91
C ASN A 117 5.11 -10.15 3.62
N LEU A 118 4.42 -9.83 4.73
CA LEU A 118 4.72 -8.68 5.57
C LEU A 118 6.14 -8.78 6.17
N ARG A 119 6.54 -9.97 6.62
CA ARG A 119 7.88 -10.19 7.16
C ARG A 119 8.97 -9.99 6.11
N LYS A 120 8.80 -10.55 4.92
CA LYS A 120 9.72 -10.31 3.80
C LYS A 120 9.85 -8.83 3.47
N PHE A 121 8.71 -8.13 3.46
CA PHE A 121 8.70 -6.70 3.23
C PHE A 121 9.45 -5.94 4.32
N TYR A 122 9.23 -6.26 5.58
CA TYR A 122 9.96 -5.68 6.72
C TYR A 122 11.48 -5.92 6.62
N ASP A 123 11.88 -7.14 6.28
CA ASP A 123 13.31 -7.51 6.18
C ASP A 123 14.02 -6.76 5.04
N GLU A 124 13.30 -6.43 3.96
CA GLU A 124 13.81 -5.70 2.79
C GLU A 124 13.68 -4.17 2.92
N ALA A 125 12.95 -3.67 3.91
CA ALA A 125 12.70 -2.25 4.12
C ALA A 125 13.94 -1.51 4.65
N ASP A 126 14.07 -0.23 4.28
CA ASP A 126 15.05 0.67 4.88
C ASP A 126 14.72 0.99 6.35
N GLU A 127 15.67 1.60 7.08
CA GLU A 127 15.54 1.87 8.50
C GLU A 127 14.32 2.76 8.83
N GLN A 128 14.05 3.78 8.02
CA GLN A 128 12.92 4.68 8.23
C GLN A 128 11.58 3.96 8.01
N THR A 129 11.50 3.15 6.96
CA THR A 129 10.35 2.30 6.69
C THR A 129 10.12 1.29 7.82
N ARG A 130 11.19 0.68 8.35
CA ARG A 130 11.09 -0.25 9.49
C ARG A 130 10.53 0.41 10.73
N LEU A 131 10.96 1.62 11.06
CA LEU A 131 10.42 2.36 12.21
C LEU A 131 8.89 2.53 12.10
N ILE A 132 8.38 2.85 10.91
CA ILE A 132 6.94 2.98 10.69
C ILE A 132 6.24 1.62 10.78
N LEU A 133 6.86 0.59 10.20
CA LEU A 133 6.33 -0.77 10.29
C LEU A 133 6.31 -1.27 11.74
N ASP A 134 7.35 -1.01 12.51
CA ASP A 134 7.40 -1.36 13.93
C ASP A 134 6.24 -0.71 14.71
N LEU A 135 5.90 0.54 14.39
CA LEU A 135 4.75 1.20 14.98
C LEU A 135 3.42 0.53 14.64
N LEU A 136 3.26 0.06 13.39
CA LEU A 136 1.97 -0.44 12.90
C LEU A 136 1.83 -1.96 13.02
N ILE A 137 2.88 -2.73 12.78
CA ILE A 137 2.79 -4.19 12.64
C ILE A 137 3.55 -4.98 13.71
N ALA A 138 4.19 -4.32 14.69
CA ALA A 138 4.80 -5.01 15.82
C ALA A 138 3.87 -6.03 16.52
N PRO A 139 2.58 -5.74 16.73
CA PRO A 139 1.65 -6.70 17.31
C PRO A 139 1.49 -7.97 16.47
N ILE A 140 1.54 -7.84 15.15
CA ILE A 140 1.38 -8.95 14.20
C ILE A 140 2.63 -9.84 14.20
N PHE A 141 3.84 -9.26 14.37
CA PHE A 141 5.09 -10.02 14.42
C PHE A 141 5.24 -10.88 15.66
N ASN A 142 4.56 -10.56 16.75
CA ASN A 142 4.59 -11.37 17.98
C ASN A 142 3.83 -12.69 17.87
N GLY A 143 3.26 -13.00 16.72
CA GLY A 143 2.76 -14.35 16.41
C GLY A 143 1.33 -14.64 16.87
N GLU A 144 0.61 -13.66 17.40
CA GLU A 144 -0.79 -13.81 17.76
C GLU A 144 -1.68 -13.49 16.55
N GLU A 145 -2.62 -14.38 16.23
CA GLU A 145 -3.69 -14.08 15.30
C GLU A 145 -4.60 -13.05 15.94
N MET A 146 -4.85 -11.95 15.26
CA MET A 146 -5.61 -10.81 15.79
C MET A 146 -6.66 -10.40 14.78
N SER A 147 -7.86 -10.14 15.25
CA SER A 147 -8.92 -9.53 14.43
C SER A 147 -8.65 -8.03 14.23
N ALA A 148 -9.31 -7.42 13.24
CA ALA A 148 -9.21 -5.99 13.00
C ALA A 148 -9.66 -5.15 14.21
N ASP A 149 -10.69 -5.57 14.92
CA ASP A 149 -11.20 -4.88 16.11
C ASP A 149 -10.20 -4.95 17.27
N GLU A 150 -9.63 -6.13 17.57
CA GLU A 150 -8.58 -6.29 18.58
C GLU A 150 -7.34 -5.45 18.24
N TYR A 151 -6.99 -5.37 16.95
CA TYR A 151 -5.88 -4.55 16.50
C TYR A 151 -6.14 -3.06 16.73
N VAL A 152 -7.35 -2.57 16.42
CA VAL A 152 -7.75 -1.17 16.66
C VAL A 152 -7.75 -0.85 18.16
N GLU A 153 -8.22 -1.76 19.01
CA GLU A 153 -8.16 -1.60 20.47
C GLU A 153 -6.71 -1.54 20.98
N LEU A 154 -5.84 -2.37 20.44
CA LEU A 154 -4.41 -2.35 20.78
C LEU A 154 -3.76 -1.02 20.34
N LEU A 155 -4.01 -0.55 19.12
CA LEU A 155 -3.54 0.75 18.66
C LEU A 155 -4.04 1.88 19.59
N SER A 156 -5.31 1.81 19.99
CA SER A 156 -5.88 2.79 20.91
C SER A 156 -5.16 2.81 22.26
N SER A 157 -4.79 1.64 22.78
CA SER A 157 -4.09 1.53 24.06
C SER A 157 -2.65 2.03 24.02
N VAL A 158 -1.97 1.87 22.87
CA VAL A 158 -0.54 2.20 22.72
C VAL A 158 -0.34 3.64 22.21
N TYR A 159 -1.12 4.05 21.20
CA TYR A 159 -0.92 5.32 20.48
C TYR A 159 -2.05 6.32 20.69
N GLY A 160 -3.10 5.94 21.42
CA GLY A 160 -4.28 6.76 21.69
C GLY A 160 -5.42 6.56 20.70
N SER A 161 -6.63 6.90 21.15
CA SER A 161 -7.86 6.67 20.38
C SER A 161 -7.91 7.40 19.04
N ALA A 162 -7.28 8.58 18.95
CA ALA A 162 -7.30 9.36 17.71
C ALA A 162 -6.56 8.65 16.55
N VAL A 163 -5.40 8.03 16.84
CA VAL A 163 -4.66 7.22 15.84
C VAL A 163 -5.46 5.97 15.47
N ALA A 164 -6.03 5.29 16.46
CA ALA A 164 -6.86 4.11 16.25
C ALA A 164 -8.08 4.40 15.37
N GLU A 165 -8.76 5.53 15.60
CA GLU A 165 -9.89 5.96 14.77
C GLU A 165 -9.49 6.26 13.32
N GLU A 166 -8.31 6.83 13.08
CA GLU A 166 -7.81 7.06 11.73
C GLU A 166 -7.60 5.73 10.99
N VAL A 167 -6.97 4.75 11.63
CA VAL A 167 -6.76 3.41 11.05
C VAL A 167 -8.09 2.70 10.82
N GLN A 168 -9.03 2.76 11.78
CA GLN A 168 -10.34 2.15 11.68
C GLN A 168 -11.18 2.72 10.53
N LYS A 169 -11.09 4.03 10.27
CA LYS A 169 -11.79 4.71 9.17
C LYS A 169 -11.05 4.59 7.84
N GLY A 170 -9.79 4.17 7.87
CA GLY A 170 -8.93 4.07 6.71
C GLY A 170 -9.31 2.93 5.77
N PHE A 171 -9.08 3.12 4.48
CA PHE A 171 -9.29 2.09 3.47
C PHE A 171 -8.38 2.24 2.27
N VAL A 172 -8.20 1.14 1.56
CA VAL A 172 -7.50 1.09 0.29
C VAL A 172 -8.48 0.67 -0.80
N ASN A 173 -8.62 1.49 -1.83
CA ASN A 173 -9.34 1.13 -3.04
C ASN A 173 -8.36 0.62 -4.09
N ILE A 174 -8.57 -0.59 -4.57
CA ILE A 174 -7.80 -1.12 -5.69
C ILE A 174 -8.73 -1.26 -6.89
N SER A 175 -8.33 -0.68 -8.02
CA SER A 175 -9.08 -0.70 -9.27
C SER A 175 -8.24 -1.34 -10.37
N LEU A 176 -8.80 -2.29 -11.07
CA LEU A 176 -8.25 -2.89 -12.29
C LEU A 176 -9.02 -2.37 -13.49
N VAL A 177 -8.30 -1.90 -14.51
CA VAL A 177 -8.89 -1.46 -15.78
C VAL A 177 -8.20 -2.22 -16.89
N ASN A 178 -8.91 -3.06 -17.63
CA ASN A 178 -8.34 -3.80 -18.74
C ASN A 178 -8.20 -2.95 -20.00
N SER A 179 -7.52 -3.47 -21.02
CA SER A 179 -7.28 -2.79 -22.31
C SER A 179 -8.55 -2.44 -23.09
N SER A 180 -9.70 -3.07 -22.77
CA SER A 180 -11.03 -2.70 -23.31
C SER A 180 -11.77 -1.64 -22.49
N GLY A 181 -11.17 -1.16 -21.39
CA GLY A 181 -11.77 -0.18 -20.50
C GLY A 181 -12.74 -0.75 -19.45
N LYS A 182 -12.88 -2.07 -19.37
CA LYS A 182 -13.70 -2.69 -18.31
C LYS A 182 -12.99 -2.54 -16.96
N LYS A 183 -13.73 -2.11 -15.95
CA LYS A 183 -13.21 -1.84 -14.60
C LYS A 183 -13.78 -2.83 -13.58
N SER A 184 -12.94 -3.32 -12.68
CA SER A 184 -13.29 -3.96 -11.42
C SER A 184 -12.61 -3.24 -10.27
N SER A 185 -13.21 -3.22 -9.09
CA SER A 185 -12.60 -2.56 -7.93
C SER A 185 -13.02 -3.24 -6.64
N VAL A 186 -12.12 -3.18 -5.67
CA VAL A 186 -12.33 -3.67 -4.31
C VAL A 186 -11.90 -2.58 -3.32
N LYS A 187 -12.62 -2.50 -2.21
CA LYS A 187 -12.31 -1.61 -1.09
C LYS A 187 -11.95 -2.46 0.12
N ILE A 188 -10.79 -2.21 0.71
CA ILE A 188 -10.23 -3.00 1.80
C ILE A 188 -9.99 -2.07 2.99
N PRO A 189 -10.51 -2.38 4.19
CA PRO A 189 -10.17 -1.65 5.40
C PRO A 189 -8.67 -1.72 5.69
N VAL A 190 -8.08 -0.63 6.14
CA VAL A 190 -6.65 -0.59 6.50
C VAL A 190 -6.36 -1.52 7.67
N ALA A 191 -7.25 -1.61 8.64
CA ALA A 191 -7.10 -2.53 9.76
C ALA A 191 -6.95 -4.00 9.32
N ASP A 192 -7.78 -4.46 8.37
CA ASP A 192 -7.69 -5.82 7.82
C ASP A 192 -6.35 -6.07 7.11
N LEU A 193 -5.87 -5.07 6.37
CA LEU A 193 -4.55 -5.14 5.72
C LEU A 193 -3.42 -5.27 6.73
N LEU A 194 -3.47 -4.46 7.78
CA LEU A 194 -2.44 -4.42 8.82
C LEU A 194 -2.43 -5.69 9.68
N CYS A 195 -3.59 -6.32 9.90
CA CYS A 195 -3.70 -7.63 10.58
C CYS A 195 -3.21 -8.80 9.71
N GLY A 196 -2.96 -8.60 8.42
CA GLY A 196 -2.57 -9.67 7.50
C GLY A 196 -3.71 -10.62 7.12
N ASN A 197 -4.97 -10.21 7.33
CA ASN A 197 -6.17 -11.02 7.10
C ASN A 197 -6.89 -10.67 5.79
N ALA A 198 -6.33 -9.78 4.98
CA ALA A 198 -6.97 -9.35 3.74
C ALA A 198 -6.72 -10.34 2.60
N GLU A 199 -7.78 -11.03 2.17
CA GLU A 199 -7.84 -11.73 0.90
C GLU A 199 -8.52 -10.84 -0.14
N ILE A 200 -7.85 -10.59 -1.26
CA ILE A 200 -8.36 -9.70 -2.30
C ILE A 200 -8.74 -10.53 -3.52
N THR A 201 -10.03 -10.58 -3.81
CA THR A 201 -10.58 -11.22 -5.00
C THR A 201 -11.31 -10.17 -5.86
N PHE A 202 -11.00 -10.13 -7.17
CA PHE A 202 -11.62 -9.25 -8.15
C PHE A 202 -12.61 -10.01 -9.03
#